data_11866953547c6283f8f089375a068d1f
#
_entry.id   11866953547c6283f8f089375a068d1f
#
_cell.length_a   1.000
_cell.length_b   1.000
_cell.length_c   1.000
_cell.angle_alpha   90.00
_cell.angle_beta   90.00
_cell.angle_gamma   90.00
#
_symmetry.space_group_name_H-M   'P 1'
#
loop_
_entity.id
_entity.type
_entity.pdbx_description
1 polymer ?
#
loop_
_entity_poly.entity_id
_entity_poly.type
_entity_poly.pdbx_seq_one_letter_code
_entity_poly.pdbx_strand_id
1 'polypeptide(L)'
;MEDKIVSKVEQKKAELVDFLARLVRIPSLTGEEGAAQEFLASHARSLGMEVKLSEPDLELIFRKYPESAQYPTHWRHDLILAYDRLASYEELMRSGKRDVLNYKGRPNLVAKLKGTGGGRSLLLAGHVDNVTVEPKSEWKYDPFGAQVEDGLMYGRGASDMKGGLSAALLAIQCLVEAGVKLRGDVLFVSAVNEEHSGNGTLSLVAEGLKADAAIMTEPSRNQVYIATPGDVYWEVVLTGVSRSPGTRWEGKTMAGVSAIEKLAPAIDALLQVERDHNCMEPHPLYGGGHSFSCVIGEIAGGTYPTVTANGCTIRGCMYFGPSLGSVNEIMDRIKDRVAEETAKDPWFKDHPARVRFLHHRNSVTTDPGEPIIREVFGAAKSINPGVGPIAGCPYCADMEYLGNQGKVPTVIFGPGWIGYAHKANECISISEYLDCLKILALAIYRWCA
;
A
#
# COMPACT_ATOMS: atom_id res chain seq x y z
N MET A 1 31.34 17.69 -3.83
CA MET A 1 30.13 17.86 -2.99
C MET A 1 29.55 16.51 -2.58
N GLU A 2 29.46 15.55 -3.49
CA GLU A 2 28.92 14.21 -3.20
C GLU A 2 29.66 13.51 -2.04
N ASP A 3 31.00 13.52 -2.04
CA ASP A 3 31.79 12.94 -0.94
C ASP A 3 31.49 13.61 0.42
N LYS A 4 31.22 14.92 0.41
CA LYS A 4 30.82 15.64 1.62
C LYS A 4 29.47 15.19 2.14
N ILE A 5 28.52 14.93 1.23
CA ILE A 5 27.19 14.43 1.56
C ILE A 5 27.29 13.03 2.18
N VAL A 6 28.01 12.11 1.51
CA VAL A 6 28.23 10.74 2.00
C VAL A 6 28.94 10.73 3.37
N SER A 7 30.01 11.54 3.50
CA SER A 7 30.72 11.70 4.79
C SER A 7 29.81 12.22 5.90
N LYS A 8 28.83 13.09 5.59
CA LYS A 8 27.89 13.60 6.59
C LYS A 8 27.01 12.47 7.16
N VAL A 9 26.51 11.57 6.32
CA VAL A 9 25.73 10.40 6.74
C VAL A 9 26.59 9.50 7.66
N GLU A 10 27.84 9.21 7.26
CA GLU A 10 28.74 8.37 8.07
C GLU A 10 29.04 8.99 9.45
N GLN A 11 29.29 10.28 9.50
CA GLN A 11 29.55 11.01 10.77
C GLN A 11 28.36 10.96 11.73
N LYS A 12 27.15 10.90 11.19
CA LYS A 12 25.91 10.98 11.98
C LYS A 12 25.20 9.63 12.17
N LYS A 13 25.77 8.52 11.71
CA LYS A 13 25.08 7.23 11.69
C LYS A 13 24.37 6.85 12.99
N ALA A 14 24.97 7.12 14.14
CA ALA A 14 24.35 6.78 15.44
C ALA A 14 23.08 7.63 15.69
N GLU A 15 23.11 8.92 15.36
CA GLU A 15 21.97 9.83 15.49
C GLU A 15 20.83 9.43 14.51
N LEU A 16 21.19 9.07 13.27
CA LEU A 16 20.25 8.68 12.24
C LEU A 16 19.54 7.35 12.61
N VAL A 17 20.27 6.39 13.17
CA VAL A 17 19.70 5.13 13.64
C VAL A 17 18.82 5.35 14.88
N ASP A 18 19.23 6.23 15.83
CA ASP A 18 18.42 6.59 16.99
C ASP A 18 17.10 7.26 16.58
N PHE A 19 17.14 8.13 15.57
CA PHE A 19 15.91 8.74 15.05
C PHE A 19 14.91 7.69 14.54
N LEU A 20 15.36 6.72 13.73
CA LEU A 20 14.53 5.61 13.29
C LEU A 20 13.99 4.81 14.50
N ALA A 21 14.83 4.48 15.45
CA ALA A 21 14.41 3.76 16.65
C ALA A 21 13.33 4.51 17.43
N ARG A 22 13.45 5.83 17.55
CA ARG A 22 12.43 6.68 18.20
C ARG A 22 11.12 6.69 17.42
N LEU A 23 11.17 6.75 16.08
CA LEU A 23 9.98 6.70 15.24
C LEU A 23 9.28 5.33 15.32
N VAL A 24 10.03 4.23 15.33
CA VAL A 24 9.48 2.87 15.49
C VAL A 24 8.79 2.70 16.84
N ARG A 25 9.34 3.31 17.90
CA ARG A 25 8.75 3.28 19.26
C ARG A 25 7.43 4.02 19.38
N ILE A 26 7.05 4.85 18.42
CA ILE A 26 5.73 5.50 18.40
C ILE A 26 4.76 4.59 17.66
N PRO A 27 3.79 3.93 18.33
CA PRO A 27 2.75 3.20 17.64
C PRO A 27 1.97 4.14 16.69
N SER A 28 1.75 3.67 15.47
CA SER A 28 0.95 4.39 14.48
C SER A 28 0.17 3.40 13.63
N LEU A 29 -0.60 2.53 14.31
CA LEU A 29 -1.49 1.62 13.60
C LEU A 29 -2.50 2.44 12.79
N THR A 30 -2.93 1.92 11.65
CA THR A 30 -3.90 2.62 10.79
C THR A 30 -5.11 3.08 11.60
N GLY A 31 -5.32 4.37 11.67
CA GLY A 31 -6.32 5.01 12.56
C GLY A 31 -5.74 5.76 13.75
N GLU A 32 -4.47 5.56 14.08
CA GLU A 32 -3.82 6.11 15.28
C GLU A 32 -2.49 6.83 14.92
N GLU A 33 -2.40 7.46 13.73
CA GLU A 33 -1.16 7.97 13.14
C GLU A 33 -0.66 9.31 13.73
N GLY A 34 -1.54 10.08 14.39
CA GLY A 34 -1.30 11.48 14.76
C GLY A 34 0.00 11.75 15.52
N ALA A 35 0.37 10.88 16.48
CA ALA A 35 1.59 11.07 17.27
C ALA A 35 2.87 10.93 16.44
N ALA A 36 2.90 9.98 15.51
CA ALA A 36 4.04 9.78 14.61
C ALA A 36 4.15 10.94 13.60
N GLN A 37 3.02 11.46 13.10
CA GLN A 37 3.00 12.63 12.23
C GLN A 37 3.56 13.87 12.92
N GLU A 38 3.17 14.14 14.17
CA GLU A 38 3.71 15.30 14.91
C GLU A 38 5.20 15.14 15.25
N PHE A 39 5.68 13.92 15.51
CA PHE A 39 7.12 13.64 15.67
C PHE A 39 7.91 14.02 14.42
N LEU A 40 7.46 13.59 13.25
CA LEU A 40 8.08 13.93 11.95
C LEU A 40 7.97 15.42 11.65
N ALA A 41 6.80 16.02 11.88
CA ALA A 41 6.55 17.45 11.67
C ALA A 41 7.44 18.32 12.55
N SER A 42 7.63 17.96 13.82
CA SER A 42 8.53 18.67 14.73
C SER A 42 9.97 18.65 14.23
N HIS A 43 10.43 17.50 13.76
CA HIS A 43 11.77 17.39 13.20
C HIS A 43 11.92 18.21 11.90
N ALA A 44 10.96 18.16 10.99
CA ALA A 44 10.97 18.94 9.75
C ALA A 44 11.02 20.46 10.05
N ARG A 45 10.24 20.93 11.05
CA ARG A 45 10.31 22.35 11.51
C ARG A 45 11.71 22.72 11.99
N SER A 46 12.39 21.82 12.73
CA SER A 46 13.75 22.08 13.24
C SER A 46 14.78 22.23 12.12
N LEU A 47 14.52 21.68 10.94
CA LEU A 47 15.34 21.84 9.74
C LEU A 47 15.02 23.12 8.95
N GLY A 48 14.06 23.95 9.42
CA GLY A 48 13.64 25.17 8.74
C GLY A 48 12.68 24.92 7.55
N MET A 49 12.05 23.73 7.49
CA MET A 49 11.07 23.42 6.46
C MET A 49 9.70 24.08 6.76
N GLU A 50 9.00 24.48 5.72
CA GLU A 50 7.60 24.90 5.82
C GLU A 50 6.71 23.66 6.00
N VAL A 51 6.00 23.58 7.14
CA VAL A 51 5.23 22.38 7.53
C VAL A 51 3.73 22.63 7.51
N LYS A 52 3.00 21.79 6.81
CA LYS A 52 1.52 21.71 6.82
C LYS A 52 1.10 20.33 7.34
N LEU A 53 0.17 20.32 8.28
CA LEU A 53 -0.59 19.14 8.71
C LEU A 53 -2.05 19.34 8.29
N SER A 54 -2.63 18.39 7.57
CA SER A 54 -4.03 18.45 7.12
C SER A 54 -4.68 17.08 7.11
N GLU A 55 -5.86 16.97 7.67
CA GLU A 55 -6.66 15.73 7.61
C GLU A 55 -7.16 15.49 6.19
N PRO A 56 -7.18 14.24 5.68
CA PRO A 56 -7.72 13.93 4.37
C PRO A 56 -9.18 14.38 4.20
N ASP A 57 -9.45 15.08 3.11
CA ASP A 57 -10.80 15.55 2.74
C ASP A 57 -11.51 14.50 1.87
N LEU A 58 -12.34 13.66 2.50
CA LEU A 58 -13.10 12.61 1.82
C LEU A 58 -14.05 13.14 0.76
N GLU A 59 -14.74 14.24 1.03
CA GLU A 59 -15.68 14.83 0.05
C GLU A 59 -14.94 15.27 -1.20
N LEU A 60 -13.77 15.90 -1.04
CA LEU A 60 -12.92 16.29 -2.15
C LEU A 60 -12.43 15.09 -2.95
N ILE A 61 -12.00 14.00 -2.27
CA ILE A 61 -11.55 12.77 -2.91
C ILE A 61 -12.68 12.18 -3.76
N PHE A 62 -13.85 11.92 -3.18
CA PHE A 62 -14.98 11.32 -3.89
C PHE A 62 -15.50 12.21 -5.04
N ARG A 63 -15.40 13.54 -4.91
CA ARG A 63 -15.77 14.46 -5.99
C ARG A 63 -14.79 14.47 -7.14
N LYS A 64 -13.45 14.41 -6.87
CA LYS A 64 -12.42 14.50 -7.91
C LYS A 64 -12.05 13.16 -8.53
N TYR A 65 -12.04 12.12 -7.73
CA TYR A 65 -11.53 10.78 -8.10
C TYR A 65 -12.47 9.67 -7.60
N PRO A 66 -13.78 9.70 -8.00
CA PRO A 66 -14.75 8.71 -7.52
C PRO A 66 -14.36 7.27 -7.84
N GLU A 67 -13.60 7.05 -8.91
CA GLU A 67 -13.12 5.72 -9.35
C GLU A 67 -11.95 5.19 -8.52
N SER A 68 -11.30 6.05 -7.73
CA SER A 68 -10.13 5.70 -6.91
C SER A 68 -10.36 5.91 -5.42
N ALA A 69 -11.47 6.59 -5.07
CA ALA A 69 -11.81 6.85 -3.68
C ALA A 69 -12.13 5.56 -2.93
N GLN A 70 -11.59 5.43 -1.73
CA GLN A 70 -11.80 4.28 -0.85
C GLN A 70 -12.52 4.70 0.43
N TYR A 71 -13.08 3.72 1.15
CA TYR A 71 -13.59 3.98 2.47
C TYR A 71 -12.45 4.14 3.47
N PRO A 72 -12.51 5.12 4.40
CA PRO A 72 -11.56 5.19 5.51
C PRO A 72 -11.59 3.90 6.31
N THR A 73 -10.44 3.46 6.76
CA THR A 73 -10.29 2.23 7.53
C THR A 73 -9.56 2.48 8.84
N HIS A 74 -9.67 1.54 9.73
CA HIS A 74 -9.03 1.57 11.04
C HIS A 74 -8.63 0.13 11.40
N TRP A 75 -7.45 -0.10 11.96
CA TRP A 75 -6.92 -1.43 12.23
C TRP A 75 -7.83 -2.33 13.11
N ARG A 76 -8.71 -1.72 13.92
CA ARG A 76 -9.69 -2.44 14.75
C ARG A 76 -10.94 -2.90 14.00
N HIS A 77 -11.09 -2.50 12.77
CA HIS A 77 -12.29 -2.77 11.98
C HIS A 77 -11.89 -3.38 10.65
N ASP A 78 -12.50 -4.51 10.32
CA ASP A 78 -12.38 -5.09 8.99
C ASP A 78 -12.81 -4.09 7.91
N LEU A 79 -12.51 -4.41 6.68
CA LEU A 79 -12.99 -3.68 5.51
C LEU A 79 -14.53 -3.57 5.59
N ILE A 80 -15.00 -2.38 5.97
CA ILE A 80 -16.29 -2.21 6.67
C ILE A 80 -17.47 -2.25 5.72
N LEU A 81 -17.29 -1.87 4.46
CA LEU A 81 -18.36 -1.71 3.49
C LEU A 81 -18.02 -2.43 2.19
N ALA A 82 -18.69 -3.55 1.98
CA ALA A 82 -18.66 -4.20 0.68
C ALA A 82 -19.57 -3.46 -0.30
N TYR A 83 -19.13 -3.31 -1.55
CA TYR A 83 -19.88 -2.65 -2.62
C TYR A 83 -19.94 -3.51 -3.89
N ASP A 84 -21.02 -3.42 -4.63
CA ASP A 84 -21.17 -4.05 -5.94
C ASP A 84 -20.68 -3.11 -7.06
N ARG A 85 -20.69 -1.82 -6.78
CA ARG A 85 -20.16 -0.68 -7.54
C ARG A 85 -19.57 0.33 -6.56
N LEU A 86 -18.72 1.20 -7.03
CA LEU A 86 -18.19 2.29 -6.21
C LEU A 86 -19.34 3.10 -5.59
N ALA A 87 -19.28 3.25 -4.27
CA ALA A 87 -20.27 4.05 -3.55
C ALA A 87 -20.02 5.55 -3.76
N SER A 88 -21.07 6.34 -3.67
CA SER A 88 -20.95 7.80 -3.59
C SER A 88 -20.61 8.26 -2.17
N TYR A 89 -20.15 9.51 -2.05
CA TYR A 89 -19.92 10.12 -0.73
C TYR A 89 -21.18 10.13 0.13
N GLU A 90 -22.37 10.38 -0.46
CA GLU A 90 -23.65 10.37 0.24
C GLU A 90 -24.03 8.97 0.74
N GLU A 91 -23.72 7.93 -0.02
CA GLU A 91 -23.93 6.53 0.41
C GLU A 91 -23.02 6.18 1.58
N LEU A 92 -21.76 6.61 1.54
CA LEU A 92 -20.82 6.48 2.65
C LEU A 92 -21.36 7.17 3.92
N MET A 93 -21.79 8.41 3.80
CA MET A 93 -22.31 9.17 4.95
C MET A 93 -23.62 8.59 5.50
N ARG A 94 -24.46 7.98 4.67
CA ARG A 94 -25.69 7.29 5.09
C ARG A 94 -25.46 5.95 5.76
N SER A 95 -24.27 5.38 5.66
CA SER A 95 -23.95 4.07 6.25
C SER A 95 -24.08 4.03 7.80
N GLY A 96 -24.17 5.19 8.45
CA GLY A 96 -24.27 5.31 9.91
C GLY A 96 -22.96 5.08 10.66
N LYS A 97 -21.86 4.84 9.95
CA LYS A 97 -20.53 4.53 10.55
C LYS A 97 -19.61 5.76 10.62
N ARG A 98 -20.17 6.97 10.74
CA ARG A 98 -19.45 8.26 10.70
C ARG A 98 -18.32 8.38 11.69
N ASP A 99 -18.46 7.79 12.88
CA ASP A 99 -17.46 7.86 13.94
C ASP A 99 -16.20 7.04 13.62
N VAL A 100 -16.32 6.06 12.73
CA VAL A 100 -15.23 5.19 12.30
C VAL A 100 -14.68 5.64 10.94
N LEU A 101 -15.57 6.14 10.06
CA LEU A 101 -15.26 6.54 8.69
C LEU A 101 -14.87 8.03 8.64
N ASN A 102 -13.81 8.42 9.34
CA ASN A 102 -13.28 9.78 9.33
C ASN A 102 -11.76 9.80 9.57
N TYR A 103 -11.15 10.95 9.34
CA TYR A 103 -9.72 11.17 9.54
C TYR A 103 -9.40 12.10 10.72
N LYS A 104 -10.33 12.28 11.66
CA LYS A 104 -10.11 13.15 12.82
C LYS A 104 -8.90 12.70 13.63
N GLY A 105 -7.95 13.62 13.82
CA GLY A 105 -6.69 13.35 14.52
C GLY A 105 -5.67 12.56 13.70
N ARG A 106 -5.90 12.37 12.40
CA ARG A 106 -5.06 11.61 11.48
C ARG A 106 -4.57 12.50 10.32
N PRO A 107 -3.73 13.51 10.58
CA PRO A 107 -3.31 14.43 9.53
C PRO A 107 -2.22 13.82 8.65
N ASN A 108 -2.27 14.11 7.34
CA ASN A 108 -1.10 14.02 6.46
C ASN A 108 -0.10 15.11 6.84
N LEU A 109 1.18 14.84 6.63
CA LEU A 109 2.27 15.80 6.76
C LEU A 109 2.84 16.14 5.38
N VAL A 110 2.91 17.42 5.07
CA VAL A 110 3.69 17.96 3.95
C VAL A 110 4.70 18.95 4.51
N ALA A 111 5.99 18.70 4.31
CA ALA A 111 7.07 19.60 4.72
C ALA A 111 7.91 19.99 3.50
N LYS A 112 8.12 21.27 3.29
CA LYS A 112 8.78 21.83 2.12
C LYS A 112 10.09 22.51 2.49
N LEU A 113 11.21 22.01 1.96
CA LEU A 113 12.48 22.73 1.93
C LEU A 113 12.54 23.56 0.63
N LYS A 114 12.51 24.88 0.77
CA LYS A 114 12.52 25.79 -0.37
C LYS A 114 13.90 25.86 -1.02
N GLY A 115 13.95 25.67 -2.33
CA GLY A 115 15.14 25.88 -3.14
C GLY A 115 15.41 27.35 -3.42
N THR A 116 16.57 27.63 -4.02
CA THR A 116 16.95 28.99 -4.42
C THR A 116 16.30 29.46 -5.72
N GLY A 117 15.60 28.55 -6.39
CA GLY A 117 14.88 28.81 -7.64
C GLY A 117 15.59 28.32 -8.91
N GLY A 118 14.77 27.96 -9.90
CA GLY A 118 15.23 27.53 -11.22
C GLY A 118 15.72 26.07 -11.33
N GLY A 119 15.56 25.25 -10.29
CA GLY A 119 15.81 23.81 -10.31
C GLY A 119 14.51 23.00 -10.34
N ARG A 120 14.63 21.70 -10.62
CA ARG A 120 13.51 20.75 -10.58
C ARG A 120 13.13 20.43 -9.14
N SER A 121 11.84 20.37 -8.87
CA SER A 121 11.30 19.95 -7.56
C SER A 121 11.28 18.43 -7.41
N LEU A 122 11.43 17.95 -6.18
CA LEU A 122 11.38 16.53 -5.84
C LEU A 122 10.44 16.29 -4.67
N LEU A 123 9.58 15.29 -4.82
CA LEU A 123 8.73 14.79 -3.76
C LEU A 123 9.34 13.49 -3.19
N LEU A 124 9.54 13.43 -1.89
CA LEU A 124 9.87 12.21 -1.14
C LEU A 124 8.62 11.80 -0.37
N ALA A 125 8.01 10.71 -0.74
CA ALA A 125 6.73 10.27 -0.20
C ALA A 125 6.81 8.93 0.52
N GLY A 126 5.95 8.75 1.49
CA GLY A 126 5.73 7.49 2.18
C GLY A 126 4.56 7.58 3.15
N HIS A 127 4.23 6.47 3.79
CA HIS A 127 3.20 6.41 4.81
C HIS A 127 3.77 6.18 6.21
N VAL A 128 3.02 6.61 7.23
CA VAL A 128 3.42 6.46 8.62
C VAL A 128 2.62 5.41 9.37
N ASP A 129 1.48 5.03 8.82
CA ASP A 129 0.64 3.99 9.41
C ASP A 129 1.24 2.60 9.25
N ASN A 130 0.76 1.70 10.11
CA ASN A 130 1.22 0.32 10.17
C ASN A 130 0.02 -0.61 10.34
N VAL A 131 0.12 -1.84 9.84
CA VAL A 131 -0.82 -2.92 10.17
C VAL A 131 -0.70 -3.36 11.62
N THR A 132 -1.69 -4.13 12.08
CA THR A 132 -1.73 -4.69 13.44
C THR A 132 -0.47 -5.48 13.83
N VAL A 133 -0.22 -5.56 15.12
CA VAL A 133 0.85 -6.37 15.71
C VAL A 133 0.35 -7.71 16.25
N GLU A 134 -0.94 -7.97 16.10
CA GLU A 134 -1.54 -9.22 16.59
C GLU A 134 -1.23 -10.42 15.66
N PRO A 135 -1.02 -11.62 16.20
CA PRO A 135 -0.94 -11.91 17.63
C PRO A 135 0.44 -11.56 18.22
N LYS A 136 0.46 -10.77 19.30
CA LYS A 136 1.70 -10.35 19.97
C LYS A 136 2.56 -11.52 20.48
N SER A 137 1.96 -12.67 20.73
CA SER A 137 2.64 -13.87 21.19
C SER A 137 3.67 -14.45 20.21
N GLU A 138 3.61 -14.04 18.94
CA GLU A 138 4.56 -14.47 17.89
C GLU A 138 5.80 -13.59 17.81
N TRP A 139 5.83 -12.46 18.53
CA TRP A 139 6.97 -11.54 18.52
C TRP A 139 8.05 -11.97 19.51
N LYS A 140 9.31 -12.06 19.02
CA LYS A 140 10.51 -12.27 19.87
C LYS A 140 10.81 -11.05 20.74
N TYR A 141 10.58 -9.85 20.20
CA TYR A 141 10.79 -8.57 20.87
C TYR A 141 9.49 -7.78 20.90
N ASP A 142 9.43 -6.76 21.79
CA ASP A 142 8.31 -5.81 21.73
C ASP A 142 8.21 -5.19 20.33
N PRO A 143 7.04 -5.29 19.65
CA PRO A 143 6.85 -4.74 18.32
C PRO A 143 7.13 -3.24 18.20
N PHE A 144 7.12 -2.51 19.31
CA PHE A 144 7.47 -1.09 19.35
C PHE A 144 8.73 -0.83 20.18
N GLY A 145 9.55 -1.84 20.45
CA GLY A 145 10.78 -1.72 21.22
C GLY A 145 11.97 -1.16 20.45
N ALA A 146 11.97 -1.27 19.13
CA ALA A 146 13.11 -0.96 18.27
C ALA A 146 14.41 -1.64 18.73
N GLN A 147 14.31 -2.92 19.10
CA GLN A 147 15.45 -3.71 19.54
C GLN A 147 16.45 -3.90 18.42
N VAL A 148 17.73 -3.65 18.70
CA VAL A 148 18.81 -3.91 17.76
C VAL A 148 19.57 -5.17 18.15
N GLU A 149 19.68 -6.13 17.24
CA GLU A 149 20.46 -7.36 17.38
C GLU A 149 21.07 -7.75 16.02
N ASP A 150 22.32 -8.11 15.98
CA ASP A 150 23.05 -8.57 14.79
C ASP A 150 22.94 -7.63 13.57
N GLY A 151 22.94 -6.32 13.83
CA GLY A 151 22.83 -5.29 12.78
C GLY A 151 21.43 -5.09 12.21
N LEU A 152 20.42 -5.74 12.77
CA LEU A 152 19.01 -5.57 12.44
C LEU A 152 18.30 -4.78 13.54
N MET A 153 17.43 -3.85 13.16
CA MET A 153 16.48 -3.21 14.06
C MET A 153 15.11 -3.86 13.88
N TYR A 154 14.58 -4.44 14.97
CA TYR A 154 13.30 -5.11 15.02
C TYR A 154 12.20 -4.16 15.48
N GLY A 155 11.07 -4.16 14.80
CA GLY A 155 9.89 -3.41 15.16
C GLY A 155 8.87 -3.29 14.02
N ARG A 156 7.58 -3.15 14.37
CA ARG A 156 6.52 -2.89 13.40
C ARG A 156 6.76 -1.54 12.71
N GLY A 157 6.73 -1.54 11.38
CA GLY A 157 7.02 -0.37 10.57
C GLY A 157 8.52 -0.12 10.35
N ALA A 158 9.43 -0.93 10.92
CA ALA A 158 10.85 -0.75 10.70
C ALA A 158 11.20 -0.92 9.21
N SER A 159 10.61 -1.90 8.53
CA SER A 159 10.73 -2.13 7.09
C SER A 159 9.65 -1.40 6.32
N ASP A 160 8.39 -1.49 6.77
CA ASP A 160 7.21 -1.01 6.07
C ASP A 160 6.45 0.04 6.92
N MET A 161 6.64 1.39 6.65
CA MET A 161 7.77 1.92 5.88
C MET A 161 8.47 3.07 6.63
N LYS A 162 8.45 3.07 7.99
CA LYS A 162 9.13 4.11 8.80
C LYS A 162 10.64 4.20 8.51
N GLY A 163 11.26 3.06 8.13
CA GLY A 163 12.65 3.02 7.66
C GLY A 163 12.87 3.95 6.47
N GLY A 164 12.08 3.78 5.41
CA GLY A 164 12.13 4.60 4.22
C GLY A 164 11.75 6.05 4.49
N LEU A 165 10.68 6.26 5.24
CA LEU A 165 10.18 7.59 5.58
C LEU A 165 11.20 8.39 6.41
N SER A 166 11.84 7.77 7.42
CA SER A 166 12.92 8.42 8.17
C SER A 166 14.15 8.66 7.32
N ALA A 167 14.52 7.71 6.45
CA ALA A 167 15.66 7.89 5.54
C ALA A 167 15.47 9.10 4.62
N ALA A 168 14.26 9.32 4.10
CA ALA A 168 13.92 10.48 3.29
C ALA A 168 14.11 11.81 4.04
N LEU A 169 13.54 11.93 5.24
CA LEU A 169 13.64 13.15 6.04
C LEU A 169 15.07 13.43 6.49
N LEU A 170 15.80 12.39 6.90
CA LEU A 170 17.18 12.53 7.38
C LEU A 170 18.20 12.73 6.24
N ALA A 171 17.90 12.28 5.01
CA ALA A 171 18.67 12.66 3.83
C ALA A 171 18.60 14.16 3.58
N ILE A 172 17.42 14.78 3.73
CA ILE A 172 17.25 16.24 3.69
C ILE A 172 18.07 16.90 4.79
N GLN A 173 18.01 16.39 6.03
CA GLN A 173 18.83 16.90 7.14
C GLN A 173 20.32 16.89 6.79
N CYS A 174 20.85 15.79 6.28
CA CYS A 174 22.26 15.67 5.94
C CYS A 174 22.68 16.69 4.86
N LEU A 175 21.82 16.98 3.89
CA LEU A 175 22.06 18.00 2.88
C LEU A 175 22.10 19.41 3.49
N VAL A 176 21.12 19.76 4.33
CA VAL A 176 21.06 21.04 5.02
C VAL A 176 22.32 21.26 5.87
N GLU A 177 22.71 20.27 6.68
CA GLU A 177 23.87 20.33 7.55
C GLU A 177 25.22 20.29 6.78
N ALA A 178 25.25 19.69 5.59
CA ALA A 178 26.38 19.77 4.69
C ALA A 178 26.50 21.15 4.02
N GLY A 179 25.51 22.04 4.23
CA GLY A 179 25.49 23.39 3.63
C GLY A 179 25.18 23.35 2.14
N VAL A 180 24.56 22.32 1.64
CA VAL A 180 24.13 22.19 0.23
C VAL A 180 23.02 23.20 -0.05
N LYS A 181 23.14 23.94 -1.14
CA LYS A 181 22.10 24.85 -1.62
C LYS A 181 21.46 24.21 -2.86
N LEU A 182 20.23 23.77 -2.71
CA LEU A 182 19.45 23.22 -3.82
C LEU A 182 18.78 24.37 -4.58
N ARG A 183 18.61 24.19 -5.89
CA ARG A 183 17.87 25.13 -6.74
C ARG A 183 16.38 24.78 -6.76
N GLY A 184 16.05 23.50 -6.82
CA GLY A 184 14.68 23.00 -6.77
C GLY A 184 14.17 22.85 -5.35
N ASP A 185 12.84 22.91 -5.19
CA ASP A 185 12.17 22.62 -3.92
C ASP A 185 12.21 21.14 -3.62
N VAL A 186 12.37 20.76 -2.34
CA VAL A 186 12.20 19.37 -1.87
C VAL A 186 11.00 19.30 -0.95
N LEU A 187 10.07 18.42 -1.29
CA LEU A 187 8.88 18.14 -0.50
C LEU A 187 9.05 16.78 0.19
N PHE A 188 8.89 16.76 1.50
CA PHE A 188 8.75 15.53 2.28
C PHE A 188 7.28 15.33 2.61
N VAL A 189 6.75 14.15 2.29
CA VAL A 189 5.34 13.79 2.50
C VAL A 189 5.26 12.52 3.32
N SER A 190 4.49 12.59 4.41
CA SER A 190 4.09 11.43 5.20
C SER A 190 2.58 11.33 5.16
N ALA A 191 2.07 10.31 4.48
CA ALA A 191 0.63 10.04 4.35
C ALA A 191 0.13 9.16 5.49
N VAL A 192 -1.19 9.17 5.70
CA VAL A 192 -1.92 8.27 6.59
C VAL A 192 -2.74 7.28 5.79
N ASN A 193 -3.09 6.15 6.39
CA ASN A 193 -4.04 5.16 5.86
C ASN A 193 -3.62 4.52 4.53
N GLU A 194 -2.33 4.35 4.27
CA GLU A 194 -1.83 3.62 3.09
C GLU A 194 -2.19 2.14 3.18
N GLU A 195 -1.92 1.52 4.32
CA GLU A 195 -2.02 0.08 4.58
C GLU A 195 -3.40 -0.54 4.28
N HIS A 196 -4.43 0.30 4.14
CA HIS A 196 -5.80 -0.17 3.94
C HIS A 196 -6.57 0.57 2.84
N SER A 197 -6.23 1.81 2.47
CA SER A 197 -7.03 2.55 1.50
C SER A 197 -6.29 3.53 0.58
N GLY A 198 -5.13 4.07 0.99
CA GLY A 198 -4.38 5.07 0.22
C GLY A 198 -5.04 6.46 0.13
N ASN A 199 -6.14 6.69 0.83
CA ASN A 199 -6.84 7.98 0.80
C ASN A 199 -5.97 9.15 1.30
N GLY A 200 -4.95 8.89 2.13
CA GLY A 200 -4.01 9.91 2.58
C GLY A 200 -3.31 10.56 1.40
N THR A 201 -2.62 9.78 0.59
CA THR A 201 -1.93 10.26 -0.61
C THR A 201 -2.91 10.82 -1.65
N LEU A 202 -4.03 10.13 -1.87
CA LEU A 202 -5.06 10.58 -2.82
C LEU A 202 -5.65 11.94 -2.43
N SER A 203 -5.84 12.22 -1.13
CA SER A 203 -6.27 13.54 -0.63
C SER A 203 -5.27 14.63 -0.99
N LEU A 204 -3.99 14.40 -0.75
CA LEU A 204 -2.94 15.37 -1.08
C LEU A 204 -2.90 15.67 -2.59
N VAL A 205 -3.04 14.63 -3.41
CA VAL A 205 -3.15 14.80 -4.87
C VAL A 205 -4.42 15.59 -5.24
N ALA A 206 -5.54 15.31 -4.58
CA ALA A 206 -6.78 16.06 -4.78
C ALA A 206 -6.64 17.54 -4.34
N GLU A 207 -5.84 17.84 -3.32
CA GLU A 207 -5.50 19.20 -2.88
C GLU A 207 -4.50 19.90 -3.81
N GLY A 208 -3.93 19.19 -4.78
CA GLY A 208 -3.02 19.75 -5.78
C GLY A 208 -1.53 19.56 -5.46
N LEU A 209 -1.16 18.57 -4.64
CA LEU A 209 0.23 18.19 -4.43
C LEU A 209 0.88 17.85 -5.78
N LYS A 210 2.00 18.50 -6.09
CA LYS A 210 2.77 18.31 -7.32
C LYS A 210 4.26 18.52 -7.10
N ALA A 211 5.05 17.81 -7.91
CA ALA A 211 6.48 18.02 -8.09
C ALA A 211 6.87 17.56 -9.50
N ASP A 212 8.09 17.86 -9.95
CA ASP A 212 8.58 17.40 -11.24
C ASP A 212 8.88 15.90 -11.26
N ALA A 213 9.13 15.31 -10.10
CA ALA A 213 9.23 13.87 -9.92
C ALA A 213 9.01 13.47 -8.43
N ALA A 214 8.83 12.19 -8.18
CA ALA A 214 8.70 11.65 -6.83
C ALA A 214 9.55 10.38 -6.61
N ILE A 215 10.00 10.20 -5.37
CA ILE A 215 10.54 8.94 -4.85
C ILE A 215 9.63 8.51 -3.72
N MET A 216 8.99 7.34 -3.87
CA MET A 216 8.23 6.68 -2.81
C MET A 216 9.15 5.73 -2.07
N THR A 217 9.27 5.90 -0.75
CA THR A 217 10.35 5.26 0.02
C THR A 217 9.94 3.92 0.63
N GLU A 218 9.13 3.15 -0.10
CA GLU A 218 8.71 1.78 0.21
C GLU A 218 9.86 0.78 0.26
N PRO A 219 9.71 -0.36 0.99
CA PRO A 219 10.76 -1.35 1.19
C PRO A 219 11.16 -2.08 -0.11
N SER A 220 12.21 -1.63 -0.76
CA SER A 220 12.70 -2.18 -2.03
C SER A 220 14.11 -2.82 -1.94
N ARG A 221 14.71 -2.92 -0.74
CA ARG A 221 16.12 -3.32 -0.56
C ARG A 221 17.08 -2.43 -1.34
N ASN A 222 16.78 -1.14 -1.43
CA ASN A 222 17.51 -0.16 -2.24
C ASN A 222 17.57 -0.52 -3.74
N GLN A 223 16.58 -1.27 -4.24
CA GLN A 223 16.37 -1.50 -5.66
C GLN A 223 15.40 -0.47 -6.24
N VAL A 224 15.60 -0.09 -7.48
CA VAL A 224 14.73 0.88 -8.17
C VAL A 224 13.55 0.14 -8.81
N TYR A 225 12.33 0.44 -8.37
CA TYR A 225 11.11 -0.01 -9.02
C TYR A 225 10.39 1.15 -9.69
N ILE A 226 9.84 0.90 -10.87
CA ILE A 226 9.15 1.89 -11.70
C ILE A 226 7.71 1.51 -12.04
N ALA A 227 7.24 0.42 -11.48
CA ALA A 227 5.85 -0.03 -11.61
C ALA A 227 5.37 -0.67 -10.32
N THR A 228 4.08 -0.54 -10.04
CA THR A 228 3.38 -1.26 -8.97
C THR A 228 2.14 -1.95 -9.56
N PRO A 229 1.80 -3.19 -9.13
CA PRO A 229 0.53 -3.81 -9.48
C PRO A 229 -0.65 -3.04 -8.88
N GLY A 230 -1.84 -3.32 -9.39
CA GLY A 230 -3.09 -3.01 -8.73
C GLY A 230 -3.60 -4.19 -7.93
N ASP A 231 -4.59 -3.94 -7.10
CA ASP A 231 -5.28 -4.96 -6.32
C ASP A 231 -6.80 -4.80 -6.32
N VAL A 232 -7.47 -5.92 -6.08
CA VAL A 232 -8.92 -5.96 -5.84
C VAL A 232 -9.17 -6.94 -4.69
N TYR A 233 -9.72 -6.45 -3.58
CA TYR A 233 -10.24 -7.30 -2.52
C TYR A 233 -11.71 -7.57 -2.79
N TRP A 234 -12.08 -8.83 -2.83
CA TRP A 234 -13.39 -9.29 -3.24
C TRP A 234 -14.05 -10.19 -2.19
N GLU A 235 -15.37 -10.21 -2.26
CA GLU A 235 -16.22 -11.09 -1.47
C GLU A 235 -17.24 -11.74 -2.41
N VAL A 236 -17.38 -13.06 -2.32
CA VAL A 236 -18.46 -13.81 -3.01
C VAL A 236 -19.41 -14.39 -1.98
N VAL A 237 -20.67 -13.99 -2.07
CA VAL A 237 -21.74 -14.42 -1.16
C VAL A 237 -22.63 -15.42 -1.88
N LEU A 238 -22.79 -16.57 -1.25
CA LEU A 238 -23.62 -17.68 -1.73
C LEU A 238 -24.78 -17.95 -0.76
N THR A 239 -25.91 -18.30 -1.30
CA THR A 239 -27.12 -18.64 -0.54
C THR A 239 -27.47 -20.11 -0.63
N GLY A 240 -28.14 -20.60 0.39
CA GLY A 240 -28.66 -21.96 0.45
C GLY A 240 -30.01 -22.00 1.16
N VAL A 241 -30.51 -23.19 1.41
CA VAL A 241 -31.75 -23.46 2.18
C VAL A 241 -31.45 -24.43 3.29
N SER A 242 -31.69 -24.03 4.54
CA SER A 242 -31.44 -24.86 5.71
C SER A 242 -32.45 -26.00 5.83
N ARG A 243 -31.95 -27.21 5.95
CA ARG A 243 -32.69 -28.43 6.27
C ARG A 243 -31.79 -29.38 7.05
N SER A 244 -32.41 -30.19 7.93
CA SER A 244 -31.73 -31.35 8.54
C SER A 244 -31.56 -32.48 7.53
N PRO A 245 -30.70 -33.47 7.75
CA PRO A 245 -30.52 -34.62 6.85
C PRO A 245 -31.81 -35.33 6.55
N GLY A 246 -32.69 -35.49 7.55
CA GLY A 246 -33.98 -36.18 7.41
C GLY A 246 -35.03 -35.44 6.60
N THR A 247 -34.86 -34.13 6.37
CA THR A 247 -35.81 -33.29 5.61
C THR A 247 -35.15 -32.61 4.42
N ARG A 248 -33.88 -32.99 4.10
CA ARG A 248 -33.16 -32.44 2.95
C ARG A 248 -33.84 -32.77 1.62
N TRP A 249 -34.54 -33.87 1.54
CA TRP A 249 -35.24 -34.33 0.35
C TRP A 249 -36.74 -34.40 0.57
N GLU A 250 -37.51 -33.82 -0.32
CA GLU A 250 -38.96 -33.97 -0.42
C GLU A 250 -39.28 -34.82 -1.66
N GLY A 251 -39.41 -36.13 -1.46
CA GLY A 251 -39.50 -37.09 -2.55
C GLY A 251 -38.18 -37.12 -3.36
N LYS A 252 -38.24 -36.73 -4.63
CA LYS A 252 -37.05 -36.62 -5.52
C LYS A 252 -36.50 -35.22 -5.60
N THR A 253 -37.09 -34.24 -4.95
CA THR A 253 -36.69 -32.85 -4.98
C THR A 253 -35.76 -32.51 -3.81
N MET A 254 -34.65 -31.89 -4.06
CA MET A 254 -33.73 -31.39 -3.03
C MET A 254 -34.33 -30.11 -2.44
N ALA A 255 -34.88 -30.19 -1.22
CA ALA A 255 -35.48 -29.08 -0.50
C ALA A 255 -34.46 -28.34 0.38
N GLY A 256 -33.35 -29.01 0.75
CA GLY A 256 -32.23 -28.41 1.50
C GLY A 256 -31.00 -28.33 0.65
N VAL A 257 -30.50 -27.09 0.42
CA VAL A 257 -29.30 -26.81 -0.39
C VAL A 257 -28.25 -26.13 0.48
N SER A 258 -27.06 -26.70 0.56
CA SER A 258 -25.97 -26.12 1.32
C SER A 258 -25.19 -25.10 0.51
N ALA A 259 -25.11 -23.85 0.96
CA ALA A 259 -24.28 -22.83 0.36
C ALA A 259 -22.79 -23.22 0.37
N ILE A 260 -22.35 -24.01 1.37
CA ILE A 260 -20.97 -24.52 1.43
C ILE A 260 -20.71 -25.52 0.27
N GLU A 261 -21.67 -26.39 -0.05
CA GLU A 261 -21.54 -27.33 -1.17
C GLU A 261 -21.55 -26.62 -2.54
N LYS A 262 -22.02 -25.37 -2.59
CA LYS A 262 -22.07 -24.52 -3.78
C LYS A 262 -20.80 -23.66 -3.97
N LEU A 263 -19.80 -23.79 -3.10
CA LEU A 263 -18.55 -23.00 -3.21
C LEU A 263 -17.68 -23.40 -4.39
N ALA A 264 -17.64 -24.68 -4.76
CA ALA A 264 -16.70 -25.21 -5.74
C ALA A 264 -16.66 -24.40 -7.06
N PRO A 265 -17.78 -24.14 -7.75
CA PRO A 265 -17.74 -23.37 -9.00
C PRO A 265 -17.29 -21.91 -8.80
N ALA A 266 -17.56 -21.30 -7.67
CA ALA A 266 -17.08 -19.94 -7.38
C ALA A 266 -15.57 -19.91 -7.15
N ILE A 267 -15.03 -20.88 -6.42
CA ILE A 267 -13.58 -21.04 -6.24
C ILE A 267 -12.88 -21.31 -7.57
N ASP A 268 -13.40 -22.23 -8.38
CA ASP A 268 -12.85 -22.54 -9.69
C ASP A 268 -12.84 -21.33 -10.61
N ALA A 269 -13.90 -20.51 -10.57
CA ALA A 269 -13.98 -19.25 -11.31
C ALA A 269 -12.83 -18.30 -10.96
N LEU A 270 -12.60 -18.04 -9.67
CA LEU A 270 -11.57 -17.15 -9.19
C LEU A 270 -10.16 -17.63 -9.56
N LEU A 271 -9.87 -18.91 -9.36
CA LEU A 271 -8.61 -19.53 -9.76
C LEU A 271 -8.43 -19.56 -11.29
N GLN A 272 -9.55 -19.58 -12.05
CA GLN A 272 -9.47 -19.49 -13.51
C GLN A 272 -9.09 -18.07 -13.97
N VAL A 273 -9.58 -17.01 -13.30
CA VAL A 273 -9.14 -15.64 -13.58
C VAL A 273 -7.62 -15.52 -13.42
N GLU A 274 -7.07 -16.08 -12.34
CA GLU A 274 -5.60 -16.11 -12.15
C GLU A 274 -4.88 -16.84 -13.27
N ARG A 275 -5.37 -18.04 -13.65
CA ARG A 275 -4.77 -18.81 -14.75
C ARG A 275 -4.83 -18.06 -16.08
N ASP A 276 -5.96 -17.43 -16.38
CA ASP A 276 -6.15 -16.65 -17.60
C ASP A 276 -5.17 -15.46 -17.65
N HIS A 277 -5.00 -14.76 -16.52
CA HIS A 277 -4.03 -13.65 -16.41
C HIS A 277 -2.58 -14.14 -16.59
N ASN A 278 -2.22 -15.25 -15.98
CA ASN A 278 -0.87 -15.81 -16.08
C ASN A 278 -0.53 -16.40 -17.47
N CYS A 279 -1.54 -16.63 -18.33
CA CYS A 279 -1.35 -17.01 -19.72
C CYS A 279 -1.14 -15.80 -20.66
N MET A 280 -1.36 -14.57 -20.17
CA MET A 280 -1.09 -13.35 -20.94
C MET A 280 0.42 -13.05 -20.94
N GLU A 281 0.86 -12.25 -21.91
CA GLU A 281 2.27 -11.87 -22.00
C GLU A 281 2.70 -11.13 -20.74
N PRO A 282 3.78 -11.60 -20.06
CA PRO A 282 4.22 -10.97 -18.82
C PRO A 282 4.77 -9.58 -19.10
N HIS A 283 4.48 -8.64 -18.22
CA HIS A 283 5.02 -7.28 -18.31
C HIS A 283 6.56 -7.32 -18.12
N PRO A 284 7.37 -6.66 -18.99
CA PRO A 284 8.82 -6.75 -18.98
C PRO A 284 9.49 -6.47 -17.62
N LEU A 285 8.90 -5.56 -16.83
CA LEU A 285 9.42 -5.17 -15.51
C LEU A 285 9.27 -6.24 -14.43
N TYR A 286 8.52 -7.31 -14.67
CA TYR A 286 8.29 -8.40 -13.71
C TYR A 286 9.06 -9.68 -14.03
N GLY A 287 10.07 -9.58 -14.93
CA GLY A 287 11.07 -10.63 -15.16
C GLY A 287 10.55 -11.94 -15.75
N GLY A 288 9.41 -11.96 -16.41
CA GLY A 288 8.80 -13.16 -16.98
C GLY A 288 8.23 -14.14 -15.94
N GLY A 289 8.24 -13.74 -14.66
CA GLY A 289 7.57 -14.46 -13.57
C GLY A 289 6.10 -14.07 -13.44
N HIS A 290 5.36 -14.83 -12.65
CA HIS A 290 3.97 -14.52 -12.33
C HIS A 290 3.92 -13.30 -11.40
N SER A 291 3.38 -12.20 -11.89
CA SER A 291 3.20 -10.96 -11.12
C SER A 291 1.83 -10.89 -10.47
N PHE A 292 1.00 -11.94 -10.65
CA PHE A 292 -0.42 -11.88 -10.33
C PHE A 292 -0.83 -13.14 -9.60
N SER A 293 -1.50 -12.94 -8.48
CA SER A 293 -2.03 -14.03 -7.69
C SER A 293 -3.44 -13.74 -7.22
N CYS A 294 -4.27 -14.77 -7.19
CA CYS A 294 -5.56 -14.76 -6.53
C CYS A 294 -5.45 -15.55 -5.24
N VAL A 295 -5.63 -14.88 -4.12
CA VAL A 295 -5.60 -15.51 -2.79
C VAL A 295 -7.02 -15.60 -2.26
N ILE A 296 -7.47 -16.82 -1.96
CA ILE A 296 -8.69 -17.08 -1.19
C ILE A 296 -8.26 -17.20 0.27
N GLY A 297 -8.44 -16.12 1.03
CA GLY A 297 -7.90 -15.99 2.40
C GLY A 297 -8.89 -16.40 3.48
N GLU A 298 -10.19 -16.31 3.21
CA GLU A 298 -11.23 -16.50 4.22
C GLU A 298 -12.45 -17.26 3.66
N ILE A 299 -12.99 -18.20 4.44
CA ILE A 299 -14.26 -18.85 4.19
C ILE A 299 -15.07 -18.83 5.49
N ALA A 300 -16.32 -18.33 5.43
CA ALA A 300 -17.25 -18.32 6.56
C ALA A 300 -18.62 -18.83 6.12
N GLY A 301 -19.21 -19.78 6.84
CA GLY A 301 -20.54 -20.31 6.51
C GLY A 301 -21.01 -21.43 7.40
N GLY A 302 -22.33 -21.65 7.38
CA GLY A 302 -22.98 -22.64 8.20
C GLY A 302 -23.13 -22.22 9.67
N THR A 303 -24.02 -22.92 10.38
CA THR A 303 -24.30 -22.63 11.80
C THR A 303 -24.24 -23.88 12.67
N TYR A 304 -24.49 -25.06 12.08
CA TYR A 304 -24.52 -26.31 12.81
C TYR A 304 -24.21 -27.50 11.89
N PRO A 305 -23.42 -28.51 12.34
CA PRO A 305 -22.92 -29.59 11.47
C PRO A 305 -23.99 -30.47 10.82
N THR A 306 -25.19 -30.54 11.38
CA THR A 306 -26.27 -31.38 10.85
C THR A 306 -27.34 -30.57 10.11
N VAL A 307 -27.05 -29.36 9.68
CA VAL A 307 -27.95 -28.48 8.93
C VAL A 307 -27.27 -27.98 7.68
N THR A 308 -27.93 -28.07 6.52
CA THR A 308 -27.44 -27.46 5.29
C THR A 308 -27.28 -25.94 5.50
N ALA A 309 -26.12 -25.38 5.12
CA ALA A 309 -25.81 -23.97 5.30
C ALA A 309 -26.70 -23.09 4.43
N ASN A 310 -27.40 -22.12 5.03
CA ASN A 310 -28.24 -21.17 4.32
C ASN A 310 -27.42 -19.99 3.73
N GLY A 311 -26.14 -19.85 4.10
CA GLY A 311 -25.24 -18.86 3.57
C GLY A 311 -23.78 -19.31 3.69
N CYS A 312 -22.97 -18.88 2.75
CA CYS A 312 -21.54 -19.01 2.79
C CYS A 312 -20.90 -17.82 2.09
N THR A 313 -19.81 -17.32 2.64
CA THR A 313 -19.05 -16.19 2.09
C THR A 313 -17.60 -16.63 1.94
N ILE A 314 -16.99 -16.30 0.80
CA ILE A 314 -15.54 -16.38 0.60
C ILE A 314 -15.00 -15.00 0.32
N ARG A 315 -13.81 -14.71 0.85
CA ARG A 315 -13.11 -13.46 0.66
C ARG A 315 -11.66 -13.69 0.23
N GLY A 316 -11.15 -12.76 -0.54
CA GLY A 316 -9.78 -12.82 -0.98
C GLY A 316 -9.32 -11.54 -1.66
N CYS A 317 -8.12 -11.63 -2.21
CA CYS A 317 -7.50 -10.55 -2.94
C CYS A 317 -6.93 -11.07 -4.27
N MET A 318 -6.96 -10.24 -5.28
CA MET A 318 -6.28 -10.49 -6.55
C MET A 318 -5.36 -9.31 -6.86
N TYR A 319 -4.08 -9.59 -7.09
CA TYR A 319 -3.14 -8.63 -7.65
C TYR A 319 -3.13 -8.74 -9.17
N PHE A 320 -2.97 -7.60 -9.86
CA PHE A 320 -2.90 -7.56 -11.32
C PHE A 320 -1.88 -6.52 -11.81
N GLY A 321 -1.18 -6.85 -12.87
CA GLY A 321 -0.15 -5.97 -13.43
C GLY A 321 -0.67 -4.95 -14.42
N PRO A 322 0.17 -3.95 -14.74
CA PRO A 322 -0.18 -2.86 -15.63
C PRO A 322 -0.65 -3.28 -17.04
N SER A 323 -0.21 -4.45 -17.52
CA SER A 323 -0.61 -4.98 -18.83
C SER A 323 -2.03 -5.58 -18.86
N LEU A 324 -2.67 -5.77 -17.72
CA LEU A 324 -3.97 -6.46 -17.63
C LEU A 324 -5.18 -5.54 -17.74
N GLY A 325 -4.97 -4.23 -17.73
CA GLY A 325 -6.03 -3.23 -17.85
C GLY A 325 -6.30 -2.50 -16.53
N SER A 326 -7.42 -1.78 -16.49
CA SER A 326 -7.87 -1.01 -15.34
C SER A 326 -8.49 -1.90 -14.27
N VAL A 327 -8.57 -1.39 -13.04
CA VAL A 327 -9.24 -2.08 -11.94
C VAL A 327 -10.71 -2.40 -12.23
N ASN A 328 -11.42 -1.53 -12.96
CA ASN A 328 -12.81 -1.78 -13.36
C ASN A 328 -12.91 -3.00 -14.28
N GLU A 329 -12.01 -3.12 -15.27
CA GLU A 329 -11.98 -4.29 -16.15
C GLU A 329 -11.66 -5.58 -15.39
N ILE A 330 -10.81 -5.52 -14.38
CA ILE A 330 -10.53 -6.67 -13.50
C ILE A 330 -11.74 -7.04 -12.65
N MET A 331 -12.43 -6.06 -12.07
CA MET A 331 -13.66 -6.29 -11.31
C MET A 331 -14.76 -6.93 -12.16
N ASP A 332 -14.91 -6.47 -13.41
CA ASP A 332 -15.89 -7.04 -14.34
C ASP A 332 -15.51 -8.47 -14.74
N ARG A 333 -14.25 -8.75 -15.05
CA ARG A 333 -13.77 -10.13 -15.32
C ARG A 333 -14.06 -11.09 -14.16
N ILE A 334 -13.85 -10.64 -12.90
CA ILE A 334 -14.18 -11.45 -11.72
C ILE A 334 -15.68 -11.76 -11.68
N LYS A 335 -16.55 -10.74 -11.85
CA LYS A 335 -18.00 -10.92 -11.86
C LYS A 335 -18.45 -11.87 -12.97
N ASP A 336 -17.98 -11.61 -14.19
CA ASP A 336 -18.36 -12.40 -15.36
C ASP A 336 -17.94 -13.85 -15.23
N ARG A 337 -16.70 -14.11 -14.79
CA ARG A 337 -16.22 -15.48 -14.60
C ARG A 337 -16.97 -16.20 -13.49
N VAL A 338 -17.27 -15.55 -12.37
CA VAL A 338 -18.10 -16.14 -11.31
C VAL A 338 -19.51 -16.45 -11.82
N ALA A 339 -20.11 -15.54 -12.59
CA ALA A 339 -21.43 -15.76 -13.19
C ALA A 339 -21.42 -16.93 -14.20
N GLU A 340 -20.43 -17.00 -15.09
CA GLU A 340 -20.27 -18.08 -16.08
C GLU A 340 -20.12 -19.45 -15.43
N GLU A 341 -19.21 -19.58 -14.44
CA GLU A 341 -18.94 -20.86 -13.82
C GLU A 341 -20.11 -21.34 -12.94
N THR A 342 -20.73 -20.41 -12.20
CA THR A 342 -21.88 -20.77 -11.34
C THR A 342 -23.13 -21.08 -12.16
N ALA A 343 -23.33 -20.49 -13.35
CA ALA A 343 -24.47 -20.78 -14.22
C ALA A 343 -24.55 -22.24 -14.68
N LYS A 344 -23.47 -23.02 -14.56
CA LYS A 344 -23.45 -24.47 -14.88
C LYS A 344 -24.27 -25.29 -13.87
N ASP A 345 -24.53 -24.76 -12.68
CA ASP A 345 -25.39 -25.38 -11.66
C ASP A 345 -26.77 -24.71 -11.67
N PRO A 346 -27.86 -25.47 -11.92
CA PRO A 346 -29.22 -24.92 -11.98
C PRO A 346 -29.70 -24.14 -10.75
N TRP A 347 -29.10 -24.40 -9.59
CA TRP A 347 -29.39 -23.65 -8.36
C TRP A 347 -29.18 -22.14 -8.53
N PHE A 348 -28.12 -21.75 -9.21
CA PHE A 348 -27.73 -20.34 -9.35
C PHE A 348 -28.62 -19.54 -10.31
N LYS A 349 -29.51 -20.20 -11.05
CA LYS A 349 -30.49 -19.51 -11.90
C LYS A 349 -31.40 -18.58 -11.08
N ASP A 350 -31.86 -19.08 -9.92
CA ASP A 350 -32.78 -18.35 -9.04
C ASP A 350 -32.06 -17.78 -7.79
N HIS A 351 -30.81 -18.18 -7.56
CA HIS A 351 -30.00 -17.81 -6.40
C HIS A 351 -28.58 -17.42 -6.83
N PRO A 352 -28.41 -16.36 -7.64
CA PRO A 352 -27.12 -16.02 -8.21
C PRO A 352 -26.07 -15.74 -7.13
N ALA A 353 -24.83 -16.16 -7.38
CA ALA A 353 -23.69 -15.77 -6.58
C ALA A 353 -23.50 -14.25 -6.67
N ARG A 354 -23.35 -13.60 -5.53
CA ARG A 354 -23.18 -12.16 -5.47
C ARG A 354 -21.74 -11.80 -5.21
N VAL A 355 -21.09 -11.17 -6.18
CA VAL A 355 -19.73 -10.65 -6.05
C VAL A 355 -19.80 -9.21 -5.55
N ARG A 356 -19.04 -8.89 -4.51
CA ARG A 356 -18.86 -7.56 -3.97
C ARG A 356 -17.36 -7.28 -3.79
N PHE A 357 -16.99 -6.00 -3.75
CA PHE A 357 -15.61 -5.58 -3.54
C PHE A 357 -15.46 -4.89 -2.19
N LEU A 358 -14.28 -4.96 -1.62
CA LEU A 358 -13.98 -4.40 -0.31
C LEU A 358 -12.94 -3.29 -0.40
N HIS A 359 -12.05 -3.42 -1.37
CA HIS A 359 -10.96 -2.50 -1.65
C HIS A 359 -10.49 -2.67 -3.10
N HIS A 360 -9.90 -1.62 -3.67
CA HIS A 360 -9.29 -1.70 -5.00
C HIS A 360 -8.24 -0.60 -5.19
N ARG A 361 -7.22 -0.89 -6.00
CA ARG A 361 -6.22 0.07 -6.49
C ARG A 361 -5.90 -0.23 -7.95
N ASN A 362 -5.59 0.81 -8.75
CA ASN A 362 -5.07 0.60 -10.09
C ASN A 362 -3.57 0.27 -10.04
N SER A 363 -3.09 -0.39 -11.08
CA SER A 363 -1.67 -0.49 -11.36
C SER A 363 -1.14 0.80 -11.98
N VAL A 364 0.17 1.03 -11.90
CA VAL A 364 0.84 2.14 -12.57
C VAL A 364 2.25 1.75 -13.01
N THR A 365 2.70 2.34 -14.11
CA THR A 365 4.09 2.27 -14.59
C THR A 365 4.58 3.68 -14.92
N THR A 366 5.72 4.05 -14.38
CA THR A 366 6.45 5.26 -14.79
C THR A 366 7.18 4.96 -16.10
N ASP A 367 7.10 5.89 -17.06
CA ASP A 367 7.81 5.74 -18.35
C ASP A 367 9.32 5.51 -18.08
N PRO A 368 9.91 4.42 -18.60
CA PRO A 368 11.34 4.14 -18.43
C PRO A 368 12.29 5.25 -18.91
N GLY A 369 11.81 6.15 -19.76
CA GLY A 369 12.55 7.33 -20.23
C GLY A 369 12.62 8.49 -19.24
N GLU A 370 11.87 8.45 -18.14
CA GLU A 370 11.83 9.53 -17.17
C GLU A 370 13.20 9.77 -16.51
N PRO A 371 13.67 11.03 -16.49
CA PRO A 371 15.00 11.35 -15.95
C PRO A 371 15.22 10.93 -14.50
N ILE A 372 14.18 10.96 -13.66
CA ILE A 372 14.28 10.59 -12.24
C ILE A 372 14.80 9.15 -12.06
N ILE A 373 14.40 8.24 -12.93
CA ILE A 373 14.83 6.84 -12.89
C ILE A 373 16.35 6.75 -13.01
N ARG A 374 16.92 7.47 -13.98
CA ARG A 374 18.36 7.49 -14.22
C ARG A 374 19.11 8.11 -13.05
N GLU A 375 18.59 9.18 -12.44
CA GLU A 375 19.24 9.86 -11.32
C GLU A 375 19.26 8.95 -10.07
N VAL A 376 18.12 8.31 -9.71
CA VAL A 376 18.05 7.42 -8.56
C VAL A 376 18.90 6.16 -8.79
N PHE A 377 18.81 5.55 -9.98
CA PHE A 377 19.62 4.37 -10.32
C PHE A 377 21.12 4.68 -10.34
N GLY A 378 21.53 5.84 -10.86
CA GLY A 378 22.91 6.30 -10.86
C GLY A 378 23.42 6.57 -9.44
N ALA A 379 22.61 7.17 -8.57
CA ALA A 379 22.94 7.35 -7.16
C ALA A 379 23.08 6.01 -6.43
N ALA A 380 22.16 5.06 -6.68
CA ALA A 380 22.22 3.72 -6.12
C ALA A 380 23.52 3.01 -6.54
N LYS A 381 23.87 3.03 -7.82
CA LYS A 381 25.12 2.44 -8.33
C LYS A 381 26.39 3.05 -7.74
N SER A 382 26.39 4.33 -7.41
CA SER A 382 27.58 4.98 -6.83
C SER A 382 27.86 4.53 -5.39
N ILE A 383 26.84 4.05 -4.65
CA ILE A 383 26.98 3.50 -3.29
C ILE A 383 27.07 1.98 -3.32
N ASN A 384 26.21 1.33 -4.11
CA ASN A 384 26.18 -0.12 -4.29
C ASN A 384 26.30 -0.48 -5.78
N PRO A 385 27.51 -0.76 -6.28
CA PRO A 385 27.70 -1.17 -7.67
C PRO A 385 26.94 -2.43 -8.08
N GLY A 386 26.55 -3.27 -7.09
CA GLY A 386 25.79 -4.51 -7.29
C GLY A 386 24.27 -4.33 -7.29
N VAL A 387 23.75 -3.10 -7.31
CA VAL A 387 22.31 -2.87 -7.37
C VAL A 387 21.68 -3.60 -8.57
N GLY A 388 20.56 -4.28 -8.33
CA GLY A 388 19.84 -5.06 -9.34
C GLY A 388 19.27 -4.20 -10.47
N PRO A 389 18.70 -4.82 -11.50
CA PRO A 389 18.07 -4.11 -12.62
C PRO A 389 16.86 -3.32 -12.15
N ILE A 390 16.47 -2.31 -12.94
CA ILE A 390 15.20 -1.61 -12.77
C ILE A 390 14.06 -2.61 -13.03
N ALA A 391 13.06 -2.65 -12.15
CA ALA A 391 11.98 -3.64 -12.17
C ALA A 391 10.62 -3.04 -11.75
N GLY A 392 9.57 -3.86 -11.73
CA GLY A 392 8.31 -3.60 -11.04
C GLY A 392 8.37 -4.14 -9.61
N CYS A 393 7.72 -3.48 -8.67
CA CYS A 393 7.63 -3.99 -7.32
C CYS A 393 6.57 -5.11 -7.21
N PRO A 394 6.73 -6.07 -6.29
CA PRO A 394 5.81 -7.20 -6.16
C PRO A 394 4.59 -6.91 -5.25
N TYR A 395 4.35 -5.67 -4.91
CA TYR A 395 3.28 -5.22 -4.00
C TYR A 395 2.63 -3.93 -4.51
N CYS A 396 1.42 -3.64 -4.03
CA CYS A 396 0.70 -2.39 -4.31
C CYS A 396 1.22 -1.29 -3.39
N ALA A 397 1.25 -0.06 -3.88
CA ALA A 397 1.72 1.10 -3.14
C ALA A 397 1.04 2.39 -3.64
N ASP A 398 1.04 3.43 -2.83
CA ASP A 398 0.49 4.74 -3.14
C ASP A 398 1.17 5.46 -4.34
N MET A 399 2.23 4.87 -4.92
CA MET A 399 2.78 5.26 -6.21
C MET A 399 1.69 5.40 -7.28
N GLU A 400 0.66 4.56 -7.20
CA GLU A 400 -0.50 4.57 -8.08
C GLU A 400 -1.17 5.96 -8.11
N TYR A 401 -1.43 6.56 -6.95
CA TYR A 401 -2.12 7.87 -6.87
C TYR A 401 -1.23 9.02 -7.36
N LEU A 402 0.05 8.98 -7.04
CA LEU A 402 1.00 9.99 -7.55
C LEU A 402 1.12 9.91 -9.07
N GLY A 403 1.21 8.70 -9.63
CA GLY A 403 1.37 8.47 -11.06
C GLY A 403 0.08 8.68 -11.84
N ASN A 404 -1.03 8.02 -11.45
CA ASN A 404 -2.27 8.04 -12.21
C ASN A 404 -3.04 9.36 -12.05
N GLN A 405 -3.32 9.82 -10.82
CA GLN A 405 -4.10 11.02 -10.56
C GLN A 405 -3.21 12.27 -10.51
N GLY A 406 -2.06 12.19 -9.84
CA GLY A 406 -1.11 13.30 -9.69
C GLY A 406 -0.34 13.64 -10.96
N LYS A 407 -0.19 12.67 -11.89
CA LYS A 407 0.67 12.77 -13.08
C LYS A 407 2.11 13.17 -12.75
N VAL A 408 2.62 12.64 -11.63
CA VAL A 408 4.00 12.83 -11.17
C VAL A 408 4.80 11.57 -11.48
N PRO A 409 5.85 11.65 -12.31
CA PRO A 409 6.76 10.53 -12.53
C PRO A 409 7.35 10.05 -11.20
N THR A 410 7.03 8.81 -10.82
CA THR A 410 7.37 8.29 -9.50
C THR A 410 8.21 7.03 -9.61
N VAL A 411 9.22 6.89 -8.76
CA VAL A 411 9.96 5.65 -8.54
C VAL A 411 9.79 5.18 -7.10
N ILE A 412 9.78 3.87 -6.89
CA ILE A 412 9.89 3.29 -5.56
C ILE A 412 11.36 3.01 -5.28
N PHE A 413 11.84 3.51 -4.15
CA PHE A 413 13.21 3.29 -3.69
C PHE A 413 13.32 3.50 -2.18
N GLY A 414 13.55 2.46 -1.42
CA GLY A 414 13.68 2.53 0.03
C GLY A 414 14.41 1.33 0.62
N PRO A 415 14.82 1.42 1.90
CA PRO A 415 15.45 0.33 2.61
C PRO A 415 14.40 -0.66 3.12
N GLY A 416 14.84 -1.83 3.51
CA GLY A 416 13.95 -2.87 4.04
C GLY A 416 13.42 -3.80 2.95
N TRP A 417 12.85 -4.88 3.40
CA TRP A 417 12.35 -5.93 2.54
C TRP A 417 10.87 -6.23 2.81
N ILE A 418 10.05 -6.16 1.76
CA ILE A 418 8.61 -6.45 1.84
C ILE A 418 8.33 -7.84 2.44
N GLY A 419 9.24 -8.81 2.30
CA GLY A 419 9.11 -10.13 2.91
C GLY A 419 9.17 -10.13 4.46
N TYR A 420 9.53 -9.01 5.10
CA TYR A 420 9.43 -8.81 6.54
C TYR A 420 8.16 -8.05 6.95
N ALA A 421 7.51 -7.36 6.02
CA ALA A 421 6.27 -6.63 6.28
C ALA A 421 5.11 -7.55 6.72
N HIS A 422 4.17 -6.99 7.45
CA HIS A 422 2.89 -7.59 7.87
C HIS A 422 2.98 -8.88 8.71
N LYS A 423 4.16 -9.28 9.16
CA LYS A 423 4.35 -10.44 10.04
C LYS A 423 5.08 -10.09 11.33
N ALA A 424 5.06 -10.99 12.29
CA ALA A 424 5.84 -10.85 13.52
C ALA A 424 7.35 -10.82 13.24
N ASN A 425 8.08 -10.12 14.09
CA ASN A 425 9.53 -9.93 14.00
C ASN A 425 9.98 -9.17 12.73
N GLU A 426 9.15 -8.27 12.23
CA GLU A 426 9.54 -7.32 11.21
C GLU A 426 10.83 -6.62 11.60
N CYS A 427 11.76 -6.45 10.66
CA CYS A 427 13.05 -5.85 10.93
C CYS A 427 13.65 -5.18 9.69
N ILE A 428 14.61 -4.29 9.92
CA ILE A 428 15.38 -3.62 8.87
C ILE A 428 16.88 -3.74 9.13
N SER A 429 17.68 -3.91 8.08
CA SER A 429 19.13 -3.87 8.17
C SER A 429 19.61 -2.44 8.36
N ILE A 430 20.40 -2.18 9.43
CA ILE A 430 20.95 -0.86 9.72
C ILE A 430 21.94 -0.43 8.62
N SER A 431 22.72 -1.34 8.06
CA SER A 431 23.64 -1.01 6.95
C SER A 431 22.88 -0.60 5.69
N GLU A 432 21.83 -1.36 5.32
CA GLU A 432 20.98 -1.06 4.17
C GLU A 432 20.24 0.28 4.35
N TYR A 433 19.76 0.56 5.57
CA TYR A 433 19.15 1.84 5.93
C TYR A 433 20.11 3.02 5.74
N LEU A 434 21.35 2.90 6.20
CA LEU A 434 22.36 3.95 6.06
C LEU A 434 22.79 4.16 4.60
N ASP A 435 22.86 3.09 3.82
CA ASP A 435 23.13 3.18 2.39
C ASP A 435 21.98 3.86 1.64
N CYS A 436 20.73 3.57 2.02
CA CYS A 436 19.56 4.27 1.50
C CYS A 436 19.65 5.79 1.74
N LEU A 437 20.00 6.19 2.95
CA LEU A 437 20.21 7.62 3.30
C LEU A 437 21.22 8.29 2.38
N LYS A 438 22.37 7.66 2.13
CA LYS A 438 23.40 8.18 1.21
C LYS A 438 22.83 8.31 -0.20
N ILE A 439 22.14 7.27 -0.67
CA ILE A 439 21.58 7.23 -2.03
C ILE A 439 20.51 8.30 -2.20
N LEU A 440 19.56 8.43 -1.25
CA LEU A 440 18.54 9.46 -1.30
C LEU A 440 19.14 10.87 -1.26
N ALA A 441 20.12 11.12 -0.41
CA ALA A 441 20.79 12.43 -0.36
C ALA A 441 21.51 12.77 -1.67
N LEU A 442 22.16 11.79 -2.31
CA LEU A 442 22.76 11.97 -3.63
C LEU A 442 21.72 12.19 -4.72
N ALA A 443 20.62 11.43 -4.71
CA ALA A 443 19.54 11.58 -5.69
C ALA A 443 18.87 12.95 -5.59
N ILE A 444 18.58 13.43 -4.37
CA ILE A 444 18.06 14.79 -4.12
C ILE A 444 19.03 15.83 -4.66
N TYR A 445 20.32 15.70 -4.34
CA TYR A 445 21.34 16.65 -4.80
C TYR A 445 21.41 16.67 -6.33
N ARG A 446 21.53 15.53 -6.98
CA ARG A 446 21.64 15.45 -8.46
C ARG A 446 20.39 15.96 -9.17
N TRP A 447 19.22 15.76 -8.58
CA TRP A 447 17.96 16.18 -9.18
C TRP A 447 17.67 17.68 -9.00
N CYS A 448 17.92 18.20 -7.80
CA CYS A 448 17.51 19.56 -7.40
C CYS A 448 18.63 20.63 -7.46
N ALA A 449 19.89 20.26 -7.74
CA ALA A 449 21.03 21.19 -7.75
C ALA A 449 21.05 22.14 -8.96
#